data_f89c73374a16d6ecb881e186742ee8e3
#
_entry.id   f89c73374a16d6ecb881e186742ee8e3
#
_cell.length_a   1.000
_cell.length_b   1.000
_cell.length_c   1.000
_cell.angle_alpha   90.00
_cell.angle_beta   90.00
_cell.angle_gamma   90.00
#
_symmetry.space_group_name_H-M   'P 1'
#
loop_
_entity.id
_entity.type
_entity.pdbx_description
1 polymer ?
#
loop_
_entity_poly.entity_id
_entity_poly.type
_entity_poly.pdbx_seq_one_letter_code
_entity_poly.pdbx_strand_id
1 'polypeptide(L)'
;MAGSLSSPKLVKDVYTKLVFYNSSDGKMYRDNGSNDVEVLPDLVSGNILKHQTGSTVSSGDLFQILNNSTQVFSVDYEGAVHLKPMTSAPSDNSEGTIYYNSSIDTLVVSVEE
;
A
#
# COMPACT_ATOMS: atom_id res chain seq x y z
N MET A 1 6.51 -14.77 39.54
CA MET A 1 5.36 -14.69 38.91
C MET A 1 5.32 -15.45 37.60
N ALA A 2 5.16 -16.55 37.73
CA ALA A 2 5.18 -17.41 36.63
C ALA A 2 3.99 -17.21 35.68
N GLY A 3 2.92 -16.86 36.19
CA GLY A 3 1.66 -16.75 35.61
C GLY A 3 1.59 -16.63 34.10
N SER A 4 0.92 -15.61 33.67
CA SER A 4 0.59 -15.45 32.25
C SER A 4 1.80 -15.29 31.35
N LEU A 5 2.90 -14.71 31.84
CA LEU A 5 4.07 -14.49 31.01
C LEU A 5 4.89 -15.75 30.77
N SER A 6 4.66 -16.78 31.57
CA SER A 6 5.32 -18.07 31.35
C SER A 6 4.57 -18.97 30.37
N SER A 7 3.39 -18.56 29.91
CA SER A 7 2.62 -19.34 28.95
C SER A 7 3.02 -18.96 27.52
N PRO A 8 3.71 -19.82 26.77
CA PRO A 8 4.08 -19.52 25.38
C PRO A 8 2.87 -19.22 24.49
N LYS A 9 1.78 -19.89 24.74
CA LYS A 9 0.55 -19.71 23.96
C LYS A 9 0.00 -18.29 24.11
N LEU A 10 -0.07 -17.78 25.36
CA LEU A 10 -0.59 -16.44 25.62
C LEU A 10 0.30 -15.37 24.99
N VAL A 11 1.61 -15.49 25.15
CA VAL A 11 2.57 -14.54 24.56
C VAL A 11 2.45 -14.56 23.05
N LYS A 12 2.34 -15.72 22.43
CA LYS A 12 2.19 -15.83 20.99
C LYS A 12 0.90 -15.18 20.50
N ASP A 13 -0.22 -15.39 21.19
CA ASP A 13 -1.50 -14.81 20.79
C ASP A 13 -1.48 -13.28 20.86
N VAL A 14 -0.78 -12.69 21.79
CA VAL A 14 -0.59 -11.24 21.88
C VAL A 14 0.36 -10.77 20.82
N TYR A 15 1.47 -11.47 20.61
CA TYR A 15 2.51 -11.09 19.65
C TYR A 15 1.98 -10.97 18.23
N THR A 16 1.11 -11.88 17.80
CA THR A 16 0.56 -11.85 16.43
C THR A 16 -0.31 -10.62 16.14
N LYS A 17 -0.66 -9.87 17.19
CA LYS A 17 -1.48 -8.66 17.07
C LYS A 17 -0.68 -7.37 17.27
N LEU A 18 0.60 -7.49 17.50
CA LEU A 18 1.47 -6.34 17.78
C LEU A 18 2.35 -6.00 16.60
N VAL A 19 2.62 -4.70 16.47
CA VAL A 19 3.71 -4.21 15.64
C VAL A 19 4.92 -4.05 16.55
N PHE A 20 6.06 -4.56 16.14
CA PHE A 20 7.27 -4.51 16.95
C PHE A 20 8.46 -3.99 16.14
N TYR A 21 9.42 -3.42 16.86
CA TYR A 21 10.66 -2.90 16.29
C TYR A 21 11.76 -3.95 16.44
N ASN A 22 12.41 -4.28 15.34
CA ASN A 22 13.56 -5.16 15.36
C ASN A 22 14.84 -4.32 15.34
N SER A 23 15.57 -4.35 16.47
CA SER A 23 16.78 -3.56 16.61
C SER A 23 17.96 -4.08 15.79
N SER A 24 17.88 -5.31 15.31
CA SER A 24 18.95 -5.89 14.49
C SER A 24 19.00 -5.31 13.08
N ASP A 25 17.86 -4.96 12.52
CA ASP A 25 17.76 -4.40 11.18
C ASP A 25 17.12 -3.00 11.13
N GLY A 26 16.63 -2.50 12.27
CA GLY A 26 16.06 -1.17 12.36
C GLY A 26 14.68 -1.03 11.76
N LYS A 27 13.96 -2.10 11.58
CA LYS A 27 12.65 -2.11 10.91
C LYS A 27 11.52 -2.48 11.83
N MET A 28 10.31 -2.16 11.41
CA MET A 28 9.09 -2.52 12.12
C MET A 28 8.39 -3.67 11.42
N TYR A 29 7.89 -4.61 12.21
CA TYR A 29 7.26 -5.83 11.71
C TYR A 29 5.94 -6.10 12.38
N ARG A 30 5.13 -6.91 11.72
CA ARG A 30 3.94 -7.54 12.26
C ARG A 30 4.00 -9.03 11.92
N ASP A 31 3.70 -9.88 12.90
CA ASP A 31 3.55 -11.31 12.65
C ASP A 31 2.18 -11.55 11.98
N ASN A 32 2.15 -12.25 10.88
CA ASN A 32 0.91 -12.62 10.18
C ASN A 32 0.42 -14.03 10.53
N GLY A 33 1.03 -14.66 11.57
CA GLY A 33 0.72 -16.03 11.98
C GLY A 33 1.65 -17.08 11.37
N SER A 34 2.44 -16.72 10.38
CA SER A 34 3.39 -17.61 9.72
C SER A 34 4.77 -16.99 9.64
N ASN A 35 4.84 -15.70 9.38
CA ASN A 35 6.08 -14.97 9.20
C ASN A 35 5.96 -13.55 9.75
N ASP A 36 7.10 -12.93 10.00
CA ASP A 36 7.17 -11.52 10.26
C ASP A 36 7.05 -10.76 8.93
N VAL A 37 6.12 -9.82 8.89
CA VAL A 37 5.87 -8.99 7.72
C VAL A 37 6.27 -7.56 8.05
N GLU A 38 7.12 -6.97 7.23
CA GLU A 38 7.53 -5.57 7.42
C GLU A 38 6.32 -4.65 7.27
N VAL A 39 6.11 -3.78 8.25
CA VAL A 39 4.95 -2.88 8.31
C VAL A 39 5.11 -1.71 7.37
N LEU A 40 6.32 -1.16 7.29
CA LEU A 40 6.64 -0.04 6.43
C LEU A 40 7.63 -0.48 5.35
N PRO A 41 7.47 0.02 4.13
CA PRO A 41 8.47 -0.22 3.10
C PRO A 41 9.85 0.29 3.55
N ASP A 42 10.86 -0.33 3.00
CA ASP A 42 12.24 -0.05 3.33
C ASP A 42 12.61 1.39 2.99
N LEU A 43 12.95 2.18 3.99
CA LEU A 43 13.49 3.53 3.83
C LEU A 43 15.01 3.42 3.79
N VAL A 44 15.56 3.25 2.59
CA VAL A 44 17.00 3.06 2.41
C VAL A 44 17.63 4.31 1.82
N SER A 45 18.95 4.38 1.90
CA SER A 45 19.73 5.45 1.30
C SER A 45 19.42 5.54 -0.20
N GLY A 46 19.05 6.72 -0.67
CA GLY A 46 18.68 6.96 -2.05
C GLY A 46 17.22 6.75 -2.39
N ASN A 47 16.43 6.17 -1.47
CA ASN A 47 14.98 6.03 -1.63
C ASN A 47 14.27 6.64 -0.43
N ILE A 48 13.27 7.46 -0.69
CA ILE A 48 12.40 8.00 0.37
C ILE A 48 11.38 6.93 0.77
N LEU A 49 10.78 6.27 -0.22
CA LEU A 49 9.82 5.19 -0.01
C LEU A 49 10.04 4.14 -1.09
N LYS A 50 10.15 2.88 -0.67
CA LYS A 50 10.32 1.74 -1.58
C LYS A 50 9.30 0.67 -1.21
N HIS A 51 8.53 0.22 -2.20
CA HIS A 51 7.67 -0.94 -2.08
C HIS A 51 8.22 -2.05 -2.98
N GLN A 52 8.51 -3.20 -2.39
CA GLN A 52 9.11 -4.33 -3.11
C GLN A 52 8.47 -5.64 -2.65
N THR A 53 8.00 -6.43 -3.59
CA THR A 53 7.49 -7.77 -3.30
C THR A 53 8.65 -8.72 -3.01
N GLY A 54 8.41 -9.71 -2.16
CA GLY A 54 9.44 -10.71 -1.82
C GLY A 54 9.77 -11.66 -2.97
N SER A 55 8.88 -11.77 -3.94
CA SER A 55 9.08 -12.57 -5.15
C SER A 55 8.32 -11.93 -6.30
N THR A 56 8.65 -12.34 -7.54
CA THR A 56 7.92 -11.86 -8.71
C THR A 56 6.47 -12.31 -8.64
N VAL A 57 5.54 -11.38 -8.84
CA VAL A 57 4.12 -11.67 -8.93
C VAL A 57 3.66 -11.56 -10.38
N SER A 58 2.67 -12.35 -10.74
CA SER A 58 2.20 -12.49 -12.13
C SER A 58 0.73 -12.12 -12.31
N SER A 59 0.13 -11.50 -11.30
CA SER A 59 -1.27 -11.04 -11.37
C SER A 59 -1.54 -10.03 -10.27
N GLY A 60 -2.59 -9.24 -10.45
CA GLY A 60 -3.07 -8.29 -9.46
C GLY A 60 -2.33 -6.97 -9.44
N ASP A 61 -2.61 -6.19 -8.44
CA ASP A 61 -2.02 -4.86 -8.26
C ASP A 61 -0.91 -4.90 -7.21
N LEU A 62 0.18 -4.20 -7.48
CA LEU A 62 1.28 -4.00 -6.52
C LEU A 62 0.95 -2.89 -5.53
N PHE A 63 0.14 -1.93 -5.93
CA PHE A 63 -0.24 -0.79 -5.11
C PHE A 63 -1.67 -0.38 -5.43
N GLN A 64 -2.48 -0.09 -4.41
CA GLN A 64 -3.86 0.33 -4.57
C GLN A 64 -4.21 1.47 -3.61
N ILE A 65 -5.00 2.41 -4.08
CA ILE A 65 -5.67 3.40 -3.23
C ILE A 65 -7.18 3.21 -3.42
N LEU A 66 -7.89 3.01 -2.32
CA LEU A 66 -9.34 2.84 -2.33
C LEU A 66 -10.01 3.95 -1.52
N ASN A 67 -11.10 4.46 -2.06
CA ASN A 67 -12.02 5.30 -1.32
C ASN A 67 -13.17 4.40 -0.88
N ASN A 68 -13.17 4.05 0.41
CA ASN A 68 -14.00 2.99 0.95
C ASN A 68 -13.68 1.67 0.20
N SER A 69 -14.61 1.08 -0.50
CA SER A 69 -14.40 -0.16 -1.27
C SER A 69 -14.15 0.08 -2.77
N THR A 70 -14.09 1.34 -3.19
CA THR A 70 -13.89 1.69 -4.61
C THR A 70 -12.43 2.00 -4.87
N GLN A 71 -11.80 1.26 -5.78
CA GLN A 71 -10.44 1.54 -6.20
C GLN A 71 -10.42 2.83 -7.03
N VAL A 72 -9.57 3.77 -6.65
CA VAL A 72 -9.43 5.05 -7.36
C VAL A 72 -8.09 5.17 -8.10
N PHE A 73 -7.10 4.37 -7.71
CA PHE A 73 -5.77 4.38 -8.30
C PHE A 73 -5.12 3.02 -8.05
N SER A 74 -4.41 2.49 -9.03
CA SER A 74 -3.52 1.35 -8.79
C SER A 74 -2.35 1.32 -9.75
N VAL A 75 -1.33 0.55 -9.37
CA VAL A 75 -0.24 0.11 -10.25
C VAL A 75 -0.29 -1.41 -10.24
N ASP A 76 -0.46 -2.02 -11.40
CA ASP A 76 -0.55 -3.47 -11.49
C ASP A 76 0.84 -4.14 -11.53
N TYR A 77 0.84 -5.47 -11.57
CA TYR A 77 2.06 -6.27 -11.55
C TYR A 77 2.96 -6.02 -12.76
N GLU A 78 2.43 -5.52 -13.86
CA GLU A 78 3.20 -5.18 -15.06
C GLU A 78 3.73 -3.75 -15.02
N GLY A 79 3.31 -2.95 -14.04
CA GLY A 79 3.71 -1.55 -13.91
C GLY A 79 2.76 -0.57 -14.59
N ALA A 80 1.61 -1.03 -15.08
CA ALA A 80 0.61 -0.14 -15.65
C ALA A 80 -0.14 0.62 -14.55
N VAL A 81 -0.38 1.90 -14.79
CA VAL A 81 -1.15 2.76 -13.88
C VAL A 81 -2.61 2.74 -14.29
N HIS A 82 -3.49 2.48 -13.35
CA HIS A 82 -4.93 2.46 -13.53
C HIS A 82 -5.56 3.62 -12.77
N LEU A 83 -6.18 4.53 -13.51
CA LEU A 83 -6.97 5.62 -12.95
C LEU A 83 -8.44 5.23 -12.98
N LYS A 84 -9.18 5.59 -11.93
CA LYS A 84 -10.63 5.37 -11.92
C LYS A 84 -11.26 6.14 -13.09
N PRO A 85 -11.97 5.47 -14.01
CA PRO A 85 -12.68 6.16 -15.08
C PRO A 85 -13.74 7.12 -14.54
N MET A 86 -13.80 8.31 -15.11
CA MET A 86 -14.80 9.33 -14.76
C MET A 86 -15.55 9.73 -16.02
N THR A 87 -16.84 10.01 -15.88
CA THR A 87 -17.69 10.42 -17.02
C THR A 87 -17.69 11.93 -17.23
N SER A 88 -17.15 12.67 -16.27
CA SER A 88 -17.03 14.13 -16.33
C SER A 88 -15.81 14.55 -15.54
N ALA A 89 -15.43 15.81 -15.64
CA ALA A 89 -14.33 16.36 -14.85
C ALA A 89 -14.62 16.22 -13.34
N PRO A 90 -13.59 16.01 -12.52
CA PRO A 90 -13.75 16.03 -11.08
C PRO A 90 -14.23 17.41 -10.60
N SER A 91 -14.85 17.43 -9.42
CA SER A 91 -15.35 18.69 -8.84
C SER A 91 -14.23 19.69 -8.59
N ASP A 92 -13.08 19.20 -8.11
CA ASP A 92 -11.86 20.00 -8.04
C ASP A 92 -11.03 19.70 -9.28
N ASN A 93 -11.16 20.53 -10.29
CA ASN A 93 -10.47 20.40 -11.57
C ASN A 93 -9.46 21.54 -11.73
N SER A 94 -8.70 21.81 -10.69
CA SER A 94 -7.65 22.82 -10.70
C SER A 94 -6.51 22.44 -11.66
N GLU A 95 -5.68 23.41 -12.00
CA GLU A 95 -4.53 23.20 -12.87
C GLU A 95 -3.66 22.04 -12.36
N GLY A 96 -3.26 21.17 -13.27
CA GLY A 96 -2.42 20.00 -12.95
C GLY A 96 -3.21 18.76 -12.58
N THR A 97 -4.53 18.81 -12.48
CA THR A 97 -5.35 17.63 -12.24
C THR A 97 -5.30 16.70 -13.44
N ILE A 98 -5.08 15.40 -13.19
CA ILE A 98 -5.05 14.35 -14.22
C ILE A 98 -6.18 13.37 -13.94
N TYR A 99 -6.98 13.06 -14.96
CA TYR A 99 -8.02 12.04 -14.85
C TYR A 99 -8.30 11.41 -16.21
N TYR A 100 -8.85 10.18 -16.19
CA TYR A 100 -9.30 9.52 -17.42
C TYR A 100 -10.79 9.76 -17.60
N ASN A 101 -11.16 10.38 -18.71
CA ASN A 101 -12.58 10.63 -19.07
C ASN A 101 -13.08 9.53 -19.99
N SER A 102 -13.92 8.66 -19.45
CA SER A 102 -14.47 7.52 -20.19
C SER A 102 -15.60 7.91 -21.15
N SER A 103 -16.16 9.11 -21.03
CA SER A 103 -17.17 9.59 -21.97
C SER A 103 -16.57 9.97 -23.33
N ILE A 104 -15.33 10.40 -23.33
CA ILE A 104 -14.61 10.80 -24.55
C ILE A 104 -13.35 9.95 -24.79
N ASP A 105 -13.16 8.93 -23.94
CA ASP A 105 -12.07 7.94 -24.08
C ASP A 105 -10.68 8.59 -24.10
N THR A 106 -10.45 9.55 -23.21
CA THR A 106 -9.26 10.39 -23.23
C THR A 106 -8.68 10.63 -21.83
N LEU A 107 -7.36 10.57 -21.74
CA LEU A 107 -6.63 11.06 -20.57
C LEU A 107 -6.61 12.58 -20.62
N VAL A 108 -7.06 13.22 -19.55
CA VAL A 108 -7.19 14.67 -19.47
C VAL A 108 -6.23 15.20 -18.43
N VAL A 109 -5.55 16.28 -18.78
CA VAL A 109 -4.76 17.10 -17.86
C VAL A 109 -5.35 18.50 -17.85
N SER A 110 -5.74 18.98 -16.68
CA SER A 110 -6.28 20.34 -16.55
C SER A 110 -5.15 21.36 -16.60
N VAL A 111 -5.31 22.35 -17.45
CA VAL A 111 -4.35 23.44 -17.59
C VAL A 111 -5.02 24.76 -17.35
N GLU A 112 -4.26 25.74 -16.92
CA GLU A 112 -4.74 27.12 -16.80
C GLU A 112 -4.89 27.72 -18.19
N GLU A 113 -6.01 28.41 -18.42
CA GLU A 113 -6.27 29.09 -19.67
C GLU A 113 -5.78 30.54 -19.63
#